data_733d0c3cbf8a46894393f62f17e83b77
#
_entry.id   733d0c3cbf8a46894393f62f17e83b77
#
_cell.length_a   1.000
_cell.length_b   1.000
_cell.length_c   1.000
_cell.angle_alpha   90.00
_cell.angle_beta   90.00
_cell.angle_gamma   90.00
#
_symmetry.space_group_name_H-M   'P 1'
#
loop_
_entity.id
_entity.type
_entity.pdbx_description
1 polymer ?
#
loop_
_entity_poly.entity_id
_entity_poly.type
_entity_poly.pdbx_seq_one_letter_code
_entity_poly.pdbx_strand_id
1 'polypeptide(L)'
;MSEKTIRKQIRTLYLMTTVGYFQIAAASWVALLALRGFSLLQIGMLESIFHIVSLCFELPSGIVADVFGRRKTLIASQIASLISGTLMIFSTGFATTALALGCSALSYNLASGTREALAYDSLKQNGDEGFYARFSSTEMMLYRITNSTATLCAGLALWLGYRRAYAIDLFFGLIALGVSFHLVEIKTDETPVHYPVGQEIVSVVQESWQFLVREKKARNIMLVNALIGAVSTLVLFFLQAKLPLTGMNSALLGPVSYTH
;
A
#
# COMPACT_ATOMS: atom_id res chain seq x y z
N MET A 1 12.14 -13.83 22.17
CA MET A 1 10.81 -14.50 21.92
C MET A 1 10.99 -15.99 21.73
N SER A 2 9.95 -16.85 21.96
CA SER A 2 10.07 -18.26 21.60
C SER A 2 10.00 -18.45 20.08
N GLU A 3 10.68 -19.47 19.55
CA GLU A 3 10.65 -19.81 18.11
C GLU A 3 9.21 -19.97 17.57
N LYS A 4 8.31 -20.57 18.38
CA LYS A 4 6.87 -20.69 18.05
C LYS A 4 6.20 -19.32 17.87
N THR A 5 6.56 -18.33 18.67
CA THR A 5 5.98 -16.98 18.59
C THR A 5 6.46 -16.27 17.31
N ILE A 6 7.74 -16.43 16.94
CA ILE A 6 8.28 -15.84 15.72
C ILE A 6 7.65 -16.47 14.47
N ARG A 7 7.54 -17.80 14.43
CA ARG A 7 6.84 -18.46 13.31
C ARG A 7 5.37 -18.04 13.20
N LYS A 8 4.70 -17.83 14.34
CA LYS A 8 3.33 -17.30 14.35
C LYS A 8 3.29 -15.86 13.82
N GLN A 9 4.23 -15.00 14.23
CA GLN A 9 4.37 -13.63 13.76
C GLN A 9 4.52 -13.57 12.23
N ILE A 10 5.48 -14.32 11.67
CA ILE A 10 5.73 -14.39 10.23
C ILE A 10 4.49 -14.88 9.46
N ARG A 11 3.81 -15.93 9.96
CA ARG A 11 2.54 -16.38 9.34
C ARG A 11 1.44 -15.34 9.42
N THR A 12 1.35 -14.61 10.51
CA THR A 12 0.37 -13.51 10.68
C THR A 12 0.63 -12.39 9.67
N LEU A 13 1.91 -12.03 9.43
CA LEU A 13 2.29 -11.05 8.42
C LEU A 13 1.91 -11.54 7.00
N TYR A 14 2.20 -12.79 6.64
CA TYR A 14 1.79 -13.37 5.36
C TYR A 14 0.27 -13.36 5.18
N LEU A 15 -0.47 -13.75 6.22
CA LEU A 15 -1.94 -13.74 6.18
C LEU A 15 -2.48 -12.33 6.00
N MET A 16 -1.91 -11.35 6.71
CA MET A 16 -2.26 -9.95 6.61
C MET A 16 -2.01 -9.41 5.19
N THR A 17 -0.88 -9.76 4.57
CA THR A 17 -0.58 -9.42 3.18
C THR A 17 -1.60 -10.06 2.24
N THR A 18 -1.84 -11.36 2.34
CA THR A 18 -2.76 -12.07 1.42
C THR A 18 -4.18 -11.53 1.54
N VAL A 19 -4.69 -11.32 2.75
CA VAL A 19 -6.07 -10.84 2.94
C VAL A 19 -6.19 -9.35 2.63
N GLY A 20 -5.22 -8.53 3.07
CA GLY A 20 -5.28 -7.09 2.95
C GLY A 20 -5.11 -6.57 1.51
N TYR A 21 -4.41 -7.31 0.65
CA TYR A 21 -4.22 -6.93 -0.75
C TYR A 21 -5.26 -7.56 -1.70
N PHE A 22 -6.18 -8.38 -1.21
CA PHE A 22 -7.31 -8.84 -2.02
C PHE A 22 -8.39 -7.75 -2.08
N GLN A 23 -8.18 -6.78 -2.97
CA GLN A 23 -9.00 -5.57 -3.10
C GLN A 23 -9.45 -5.41 -4.56
N ILE A 24 -10.65 -5.90 -4.87
CA ILE A 24 -11.18 -5.92 -6.25
C ILE A 24 -11.59 -4.53 -6.73
N ALA A 25 -12.13 -3.69 -5.85
CA ALA A 25 -12.49 -2.31 -6.18
C ALA A 25 -11.24 -1.44 -6.33
N ALA A 26 -10.26 -1.57 -5.41
CA ALA A 26 -9.01 -0.84 -5.50
C ALA A 26 -8.19 -1.24 -6.75
N ALA A 27 -8.22 -2.51 -7.17
CA ALA A 27 -7.60 -2.94 -8.42
C ALA A 27 -8.27 -2.35 -9.68
N SER A 28 -9.53 -1.89 -9.58
CA SER A 28 -10.35 -1.41 -10.71
C SER A 28 -10.82 0.04 -10.52
N TRP A 29 -10.22 0.78 -9.62
CA TRP A 29 -10.72 2.09 -9.16
C TRP A 29 -10.87 3.13 -10.27
N VAL A 30 -9.95 3.17 -11.25
CA VAL A 30 -10.01 4.07 -12.40
C VAL A 30 -11.27 3.79 -13.22
N ALA A 31 -11.51 2.52 -13.57
CA ALA A 31 -12.68 2.12 -14.34
C ALA A 31 -13.99 2.37 -13.56
N LEU A 32 -14.00 2.10 -12.26
CA LEU A 32 -15.15 2.36 -11.40
C LEU A 32 -15.49 3.85 -11.27
N LEU A 33 -14.48 4.74 -11.22
CA LEU A 33 -14.71 6.19 -11.22
C LEU A 33 -15.14 6.69 -12.58
N ALA A 34 -14.57 6.16 -13.68
CA ALA A 34 -15.00 6.50 -15.02
C ALA A 34 -16.49 6.16 -15.26
N LEU A 35 -16.95 4.99 -14.78
CA LEU A 35 -18.37 4.61 -14.81
C LEU A 35 -19.27 5.52 -13.96
N ARG A 36 -18.73 6.17 -12.95
CA ARG A 36 -19.44 7.20 -12.15
C ARG A 36 -19.50 8.58 -12.81
N GLY A 37 -18.92 8.73 -14.01
CA GLY A 37 -18.90 9.97 -14.75
C GLY A 37 -17.74 10.93 -14.43
N PHE A 38 -16.72 10.46 -13.68
CA PHE A 38 -15.51 11.24 -13.50
C PHE A 38 -14.75 11.34 -14.82
N SER A 39 -14.33 12.54 -15.18
CA SER A 39 -13.45 12.74 -16.34
C SER A 39 -12.05 12.20 -16.08
N LEU A 40 -11.31 11.86 -17.14
CA LEU A 40 -9.93 11.39 -17.03
C LEU A 40 -9.03 12.42 -16.31
N LEU A 41 -9.29 13.70 -16.51
CA LEU A 41 -8.59 14.78 -15.80
C LEU A 41 -8.84 14.69 -14.28
N GLN A 42 -10.10 14.54 -13.88
CA GLN A 42 -10.44 14.40 -12.45
C GLN A 42 -9.81 13.16 -11.83
N ILE A 43 -9.80 12.02 -12.53
CA ILE A 43 -9.17 10.79 -12.05
C ILE A 43 -7.65 10.99 -11.93
N GLY A 44 -7.01 11.63 -12.91
CA GLY A 44 -5.58 11.97 -12.85
C GLY A 44 -5.24 12.94 -11.70
N MET A 45 -6.11 13.91 -11.43
CA MET A 45 -5.95 14.80 -10.26
C MET A 45 -6.08 14.03 -8.93
N LEU A 46 -7.01 13.08 -8.85
CA LEU A 46 -7.17 12.20 -7.69
C LEU A 46 -5.94 11.33 -7.44
N GLU A 47 -5.36 10.76 -8.50
CA GLU A 47 -4.09 10.03 -8.43
C GLU A 47 -2.94 10.93 -7.95
N SER A 48 -2.88 12.15 -8.48
CA SER A 48 -1.88 13.13 -8.04
C SER A 48 -2.03 13.48 -6.55
N ILE A 49 -3.25 13.61 -6.04
CA ILE A 49 -3.51 13.84 -4.62
C ILE A 49 -2.99 12.66 -3.79
N PHE A 50 -3.25 11.41 -4.20
CA PHE A 50 -2.71 10.22 -3.53
C PHE A 50 -1.19 10.30 -3.42
N HIS A 51 -0.49 10.57 -4.53
CA HIS A 51 0.97 10.63 -4.55
C HIS A 51 1.54 11.81 -3.76
N ILE A 52 0.89 12.98 -3.78
CA ILE A 52 1.31 14.15 -2.99
C ILE A 52 1.19 13.84 -1.49
N VAL A 53 0.05 13.29 -1.06
CA VAL A 53 -0.15 12.89 0.34
C VAL A 53 0.87 11.81 0.73
N SER A 54 1.08 10.80 -0.13
CA SER A 54 2.06 9.75 0.12
C SER A 54 3.46 10.33 0.30
N LEU A 55 3.91 11.21 -0.58
CA LEU A 55 5.22 11.87 -0.48
C LEU A 55 5.37 12.67 0.84
N CYS A 56 4.33 13.40 1.25
CA CYS A 56 4.35 14.19 2.49
C CYS A 56 4.43 13.31 3.75
N PHE A 57 3.84 12.12 3.72
CA PHE A 57 3.76 11.25 4.89
C PHE A 57 4.76 10.09 4.88
N GLU A 58 5.59 9.95 3.87
CA GLU A 58 6.57 8.85 3.77
C GLU A 58 7.58 8.87 4.92
N LEU A 59 8.23 10.01 5.14
CA LEU A 59 9.16 10.18 6.28
C LEU A 59 8.44 10.19 7.64
N PRO A 60 7.35 10.97 7.85
CA PRO A 60 6.64 10.96 9.11
C PRO A 60 6.13 9.58 9.54
N SER A 61 5.69 8.73 8.59
CA SER A 61 5.17 7.40 8.91
C SER A 61 6.24 6.46 9.48
N GLY A 62 7.49 6.56 9.00
CA GLY A 62 8.63 5.82 9.55
C GLY A 62 8.88 6.21 11.02
N ILE A 63 8.93 7.51 11.31
CA ILE A 63 9.10 8.02 12.68
C ILE A 63 7.95 7.58 13.59
N VAL A 64 6.71 7.60 13.10
CA VAL A 64 5.55 7.08 13.85
C VAL A 64 5.75 5.61 14.20
N ALA A 65 6.27 4.79 13.30
CA ALA A 65 6.52 3.37 13.53
C ALA A 65 7.60 3.15 14.61
N ASP A 66 8.64 3.96 14.61
CA ASP A 66 9.74 3.85 15.57
C ASP A 66 9.34 4.36 16.97
N VAL A 67 8.58 5.46 17.06
CA VAL A 67 8.15 6.07 18.33
C VAL A 67 6.98 5.31 18.98
N PHE A 68 5.94 4.99 18.22
CA PHE A 68 4.71 4.39 18.77
C PHE A 68 4.72 2.86 18.74
N GLY A 69 5.65 2.26 18.02
CA GLY A 69 5.80 0.83 17.85
C GLY A 69 5.18 0.33 16.53
N ARG A 70 5.84 -0.67 15.93
CA ARG A 70 5.54 -1.16 14.59
C ARG A 70 4.20 -1.87 14.51
N ARG A 71 3.83 -2.66 15.53
CA ARG A 71 2.52 -3.30 15.59
C ARG A 71 1.37 -2.28 15.61
N LYS A 72 1.48 -1.25 16.44
CA LYS A 72 0.45 -0.22 16.56
C LYS A 72 0.30 0.57 15.25
N THR A 73 1.40 0.85 14.59
CA THR A 73 1.43 1.53 13.28
C THR A 73 0.76 0.70 12.21
N LEU A 74 1.00 -0.63 12.17
CA LEU A 74 0.29 -1.52 11.25
C LEU A 74 -1.21 -1.60 11.55
N ILE A 75 -1.64 -1.60 12.81
CA ILE A 75 -3.05 -1.52 13.16
C ILE A 75 -3.65 -0.18 12.69
N ALA A 76 -2.96 0.93 12.93
CA ALA A 76 -3.39 2.25 12.47
C ALA A 76 -3.51 2.31 10.94
N SER A 77 -2.58 1.69 10.20
CA SER A 77 -2.67 1.57 8.75
C SER A 77 -3.93 0.83 8.30
N GLN A 78 -4.29 -0.30 8.95
CA GLN A 78 -5.53 -1.02 8.62
C GLN A 78 -6.78 -0.18 8.93
N ILE A 79 -6.77 0.57 10.03
CA ILE A 79 -7.89 1.49 10.37
C ILE A 79 -8.00 2.59 9.31
N ALA A 80 -6.90 3.21 8.89
CA ALA A 80 -6.89 4.21 7.82
C ALA A 80 -7.40 3.65 6.48
N SER A 81 -7.04 2.39 6.15
CA SER A 81 -7.56 1.69 4.98
C SER A 81 -9.08 1.50 5.04
N LEU A 82 -9.61 1.10 6.21
CA LEU A 82 -11.05 0.93 6.40
C LEU A 82 -11.80 2.27 6.33
N ILE A 83 -11.23 3.34 6.87
CA ILE A 83 -11.78 4.69 6.74
C ILE A 83 -11.82 5.09 5.26
N SER A 84 -10.73 4.87 4.52
CA SER A 84 -10.68 5.13 3.09
C SER A 84 -11.76 4.37 2.32
N GLY A 85 -11.88 3.05 2.53
CA GLY A 85 -12.89 2.21 1.89
C GLY A 85 -14.32 2.67 2.22
N THR A 86 -14.57 3.03 3.47
CA THR A 86 -15.86 3.56 3.94
C THR A 86 -16.19 4.89 3.25
N LEU A 87 -15.22 5.83 3.22
CA LEU A 87 -15.38 7.10 2.52
C LEU A 87 -15.62 6.88 1.02
N MET A 88 -14.96 5.91 0.39
CA MET A 88 -15.22 5.55 -1.00
C MET A 88 -16.66 5.10 -1.22
N ILE A 89 -17.23 4.24 -0.37
CA ILE A 89 -18.62 3.77 -0.48
C ILE A 89 -19.61 4.94 -0.44
N PHE A 90 -19.37 5.91 0.44
CA PHE A 90 -20.26 7.07 0.65
C PHE A 90 -19.86 8.30 -0.17
N SER A 91 -18.78 8.25 -0.95
CA SER A 91 -18.35 9.38 -1.75
C SER A 91 -19.39 9.77 -2.79
N THR A 92 -19.70 11.06 -2.86
CA THR A 92 -20.68 11.61 -3.81
C THR A 92 -20.04 12.45 -4.91
N GLY A 93 -18.81 12.89 -4.73
CA GLY A 93 -18.13 13.77 -5.68
C GLY A 93 -16.62 13.79 -5.50
N PHE A 94 -15.96 14.71 -6.21
CA PHE A 94 -14.50 14.83 -6.26
C PHE A 94 -13.86 14.99 -4.86
N ALA A 95 -14.34 15.93 -4.06
CA ALA A 95 -13.74 16.27 -2.76
C ALA A 95 -13.78 15.07 -1.78
N THR A 96 -14.91 14.36 -1.72
CA THR A 96 -15.05 13.18 -0.83
C THR A 96 -14.21 12.01 -1.32
N THR A 97 -14.06 11.84 -2.63
CA THR A 97 -13.17 10.82 -3.22
C THR A 97 -11.70 11.18 -2.98
N ALA A 98 -11.34 12.47 -3.09
CA ALA A 98 -9.98 12.96 -2.78
C ALA A 98 -9.62 12.71 -1.30
N LEU A 99 -10.54 12.95 -0.37
CA LEU A 99 -10.33 12.66 1.05
C LEU A 99 -10.12 11.15 1.28
N ALA A 100 -10.92 10.30 0.62
CA ALA A 100 -10.77 8.86 0.70
C ALA A 100 -9.39 8.39 0.21
N LEU A 101 -8.92 8.93 -0.92
CA LEU A 101 -7.59 8.63 -1.46
C LEU A 101 -6.46 9.16 -0.57
N GLY A 102 -6.64 10.31 0.07
CA GLY A 102 -5.70 10.80 1.08
C GLY A 102 -5.57 9.84 2.27
N CYS A 103 -6.68 9.30 2.77
CA CYS A 103 -6.67 8.26 3.80
C CYS A 103 -6.01 6.96 3.30
N SER A 104 -6.20 6.60 2.03
CA SER A 104 -5.55 5.45 1.41
C SER A 104 -4.03 5.62 1.35
N ALA A 105 -3.56 6.80 0.94
CA ALA A 105 -2.14 7.14 0.91
C ALA A 105 -1.50 7.08 2.31
N LEU A 106 -2.20 7.59 3.33
CA LEU A 106 -1.75 7.49 4.71
C LEU A 106 -1.67 6.03 5.18
N SER A 107 -2.67 5.21 4.86
CA SER A 107 -2.65 3.77 5.14
C SER A 107 -1.45 3.09 4.50
N TYR A 108 -1.21 3.37 3.22
CA TYR A 108 -0.07 2.83 2.47
C TYR A 108 1.25 3.16 3.14
N ASN A 109 1.48 4.43 3.48
CA ASN A 109 2.74 4.87 4.09
C ASN A 109 2.95 4.28 5.49
N LEU A 110 1.91 4.21 6.33
CA LEU A 110 2.01 3.58 7.65
C LEU A 110 2.34 2.09 7.57
N ALA A 111 1.94 1.39 6.50
CA ALA A 111 2.29 -0.01 6.28
C ALA A 111 3.67 -0.20 5.65
N SER A 112 4.05 0.71 4.74
CA SER A 112 5.31 0.66 3.99
C SER A 112 6.51 0.75 4.93
N GLY A 113 7.46 -0.17 4.77
CA GLY A 113 8.63 -0.26 5.64
C GLY A 113 8.35 -0.84 7.04
N THR A 114 7.20 -0.52 7.64
CA THR A 114 6.84 -0.97 9.00
C THR A 114 6.67 -2.48 9.09
N ARG A 115 6.10 -3.10 8.07
CA ARG A 115 5.88 -4.54 8.00
C ARG A 115 7.20 -5.30 7.84
N GLU A 116 8.03 -4.85 6.93
CA GLU A 116 9.36 -5.38 6.68
C GLU A 116 10.25 -5.25 7.90
N ALA A 117 10.21 -4.09 8.56
CA ALA A 117 10.96 -3.83 9.76
C ALA A 117 10.49 -4.71 10.93
N LEU A 118 9.16 -4.89 11.12
CA LEU A 118 8.64 -5.80 12.16
C LEU A 118 9.05 -7.25 11.92
N ALA A 119 9.06 -7.70 10.65
CA ALA A 119 9.53 -9.04 10.30
C ALA A 119 11.03 -9.20 10.57
N TYR A 120 11.85 -8.23 10.15
CA TYR A 120 13.29 -8.25 10.36
C TYR A 120 13.63 -8.32 11.85
N ASP A 121 13.04 -7.46 12.67
CA ASP A 121 13.30 -7.45 14.12
C ASP A 121 12.83 -8.72 14.80
N SER A 122 11.70 -9.29 14.33
CA SER A 122 11.23 -10.59 14.82
C SER A 122 12.22 -11.69 14.59
N LEU A 123 12.85 -11.72 13.42
CA LEU A 123 13.86 -12.71 13.05
C LEU A 123 15.18 -12.45 13.77
N LYS A 124 15.62 -11.20 13.85
CA LYS A 124 16.85 -10.76 14.52
C LYS A 124 16.88 -11.18 15.99
N GLN A 125 15.74 -11.05 16.70
CA GLN A 125 15.64 -11.48 18.11
C GLN A 125 15.95 -12.97 18.35
N ASN A 126 15.89 -13.80 17.31
CA ASN A 126 16.13 -15.24 17.41
C ASN A 126 17.45 -15.66 16.73
N GLY A 127 18.20 -14.72 16.16
CA GLY A 127 19.41 -15.02 15.39
C GLY A 127 19.14 -15.60 14.00
N ASP A 128 17.90 -15.49 13.50
CA ASP A 128 17.46 -16.04 12.21
C ASP A 128 17.44 -14.96 11.10
N GLU A 129 18.33 -13.97 11.15
CA GLU A 129 18.39 -12.87 10.19
C GLU A 129 18.51 -13.33 8.74
N GLY A 130 19.20 -14.44 8.51
CA GLY A 130 19.33 -15.05 7.17
C GLY A 130 18.00 -15.50 6.56
N PHE A 131 16.96 -15.67 7.38
CA PHE A 131 15.62 -16.03 6.90
C PHE A 131 14.86 -14.83 6.32
N TYR A 132 15.31 -13.58 6.57
CA TYR A 132 14.63 -12.37 6.08
C TYR A 132 14.51 -12.30 4.56
N ALA A 133 15.55 -12.70 3.82
CA ALA A 133 15.48 -12.74 2.35
C ALA A 133 14.37 -13.68 1.84
N ARG A 134 14.18 -14.82 2.52
CA ARG A 134 13.09 -15.75 2.21
C ARG A 134 11.73 -15.17 2.60
N PHE A 135 11.65 -14.49 3.73
CA PHE A 135 10.42 -13.77 4.14
C PHE A 135 10.02 -12.76 3.07
N SER A 136 10.92 -11.86 2.70
CA SER A 136 10.66 -10.77 1.74
C SER A 136 10.24 -11.31 0.36
N SER A 137 10.94 -12.34 -0.15
CA SER A 137 10.58 -12.95 -1.44
C SER A 137 9.23 -13.67 -1.39
N THR A 138 8.91 -14.35 -0.29
CA THR A 138 7.60 -15.01 -0.11
C THR A 138 6.47 -13.97 0.01
N GLU A 139 6.70 -12.91 0.77
CA GLU A 139 5.72 -11.81 0.92
C GLU A 139 5.45 -11.13 -0.42
N MET A 140 6.49 -10.83 -1.19
CA MET A 140 6.34 -10.26 -2.53
C MET A 140 5.56 -11.20 -3.46
N MET A 141 5.82 -12.51 -3.40
CA MET A 141 5.07 -13.51 -4.18
C MET A 141 3.59 -13.53 -3.79
N LEU A 142 3.28 -13.56 -2.48
CA LEU A 142 1.90 -13.51 -1.98
C LEU A 142 1.19 -12.23 -2.41
N TYR A 143 1.85 -11.08 -2.26
CA TYR A 143 1.34 -9.79 -2.75
C TYR A 143 1.01 -9.85 -4.24
N ARG A 144 1.95 -10.33 -5.08
CA ARG A 144 1.76 -10.43 -6.53
C ARG A 144 0.60 -11.34 -6.90
N ILE A 145 0.52 -12.54 -6.32
CA ILE A 145 -0.56 -13.49 -6.57
C ILE A 145 -1.91 -12.89 -6.17
N THR A 146 -1.99 -12.29 -4.98
CA THR A 146 -3.25 -11.73 -4.47
C THR A 146 -3.71 -10.54 -5.29
N ASN A 147 -2.80 -9.60 -5.59
CA ASN A 147 -3.11 -8.42 -6.39
C ASN A 147 -3.49 -8.80 -7.83
N SER A 148 -2.81 -9.78 -8.43
CA SER A 148 -3.14 -10.31 -9.74
C SER A 148 -4.54 -10.95 -9.75
N THR A 149 -4.86 -11.73 -8.72
CA THR A 149 -6.20 -12.34 -8.59
C THR A 149 -7.28 -11.27 -8.44
N ALA A 150 -7.03 -10.25 -7.63
CA ALA A 150 -7.94 -9.10 -7.49
C ALA A 150 -8.13 -8.36 -8.83
N THR A 151 -7.06 -8.16 -9.58
CA THR A 151 -7.12 -7.53 -10.91
C THR A 151 -7.89 -8.38 -11.92
N LEU A 152 -7.71 -9.71 -11.91
CA LEU A 152 -8.51 -10.63 -12.73
C LEU A 152 -10.00 -10.56 -12.40
N CYS A 153 -10.34 -10.24 -11.14
CA CYS A 153 -11.71 -10.00 -10.70
C CYS A 153 -12.25 -8.59 -11.06
N ALA A 154 -11.53 -7.77 -11.83
CA ALA A 154 -11.97 -6.42 -12.21
C ALA A 154 -13.33 -6.41 -12.91
N GLY A 155 -13.60 -7.40 -13.79
CA GLY A 155 -14.90 -7.56 -14.43
C GLY A 155 -16.04 -7.80 -13.45
N LEU A 156 -15.79 -8.57 -12.39
CA LEU A 156 -16.73 -8.79 -11.30
C LEU A 156 -16.98 -7.47 -10.52
N ALA A 157 -15.94 -6.70 -10.22
CA ALA A 157 -16.08 -5.41 -9.55
C ALA A 157 -16.96 -4.44 -10.34
N LEU A 158 -16.77 -4.36 -11.66
CA LEU A 158 -17.58 -3.53 -12.55
C LEU A 158 -19.04 -4.02 -12.63
N TRP A 159 -19.26 -5.35 -12.69
CA TRP A 159 -20.60 -5.93 -12.69
C TRP A 159 -21.36 -5.68 -11.38
N LEU A 160 -20.71 -5.83 -10.24
CA LEU A 160 -21.28 -5.55 -8.91
C LEU A 160 -21.60 -4.07 -8.72
N GLY A 161 -20.87 -3.21 -9.39
CA GLY A 161 -20.92 -1.77 -9.26
C GLY A 161 -20.13 -1.25 -8.07
N TYR A 162 -19.89 0.05 -8.10
CA TYR A 162 -18.96 0.77 -7.23
C TYR A 162 -19.10 0.44 -5.73
N ARG A 163 -20.30 0.63 -5.17
CA ARG A 163 -20.52 0.48 -3.71
C ARG A 163 -20.35 -0.94 -3.23
N ARG A 164 -20.82 -1.93 -4.01
CA ARG A 164 -20.74 -3.34 -3.61
C ARG A 164 -19.31 -3.85 -3.72
N ALA A 165 -18.57 -3.41 -4.74
CA ALA A 165 -17.16 -3.77 -4.89
C ALA A 165 -16.33 -3.24 -3.70
N TYR A 166 -16.48 -1.97 -3.31
CA TYR A 166 -15.82 -1.44 -2.12
C TYR A 166 -16.30 -2.07 -0.80
N ALA A 167 -17.55 -2.53 -0.71
CA ALA A 167 -18.03 -3.26 0.46
C ALA A 167 -17.34 -4.62 0.62
N ILE A 168 -16.99 -5.29 -0.49
CA ILE A 168 -16.18 -6.51 -0.47
C ILE A 168 -14.76 -6.20 0.00
N ASP A 169 -14.12 -5.15 -0.52
CA ASP A 169 -12.79 -4.74 -0.08
C ASP A 169 -12.80 -4.39 1.42
N LEU A 170 -13.85 -3.71 1.91
CA LEU A 170 -14.03 -3.40 3.31
C LEU A 170 -14.15 -4.66 4.18
N PHE A 171 -14.86 -5.68 3.71
CA PHE A 171 -14.98 -6.97 4.40
C PHE A 171 -13.61 -7.65 4.57
N PHE A 172 -12.81 -7.73 3.51
CA PHE A 172 -11.44 -8.27 3.60
C PHE A 172 -10.54 -7.38 4.46
N GLY A 173 -10.70 -6.06 4.40
CA GLY A 173 -10.01 -5.11 5.27
C GLY A 173 -10.31 -5.32 6.76
N LEU A 174 -11.56 -5.63 7.12
CA LEU A 174 -11.94 -5.97 8.49
C LEU A 174 -11.27 -7.26 8.97
N ILE A 175 -11.17 -8.28 8.10
CA ILE A 175 -10.43 -9.51 8.41
C ILE A 175 -8.95 -9.18 8.61
N ALA A 176 -8.34 -8.38 7.74
CA ALA A 176 -6.94 -7.96 7.85
C ALA A 176 -6.68 -7.17 9.15
N LEU A 177 -7.61 -6.29 9.56
CA LEU A 177 -7.56 -5.62 10.85
C LEU A 177 -7.62 -6.63 12.00
N GLY A 178 -8.55 -7.59 11.96
CA GLY A 178 -8.64 -8.67 12.96
C GLY A 178 -7.34 -9.48 13.06
N VAL A 179 -6.72 -9.79 11.93
CA VAL A 179 -5.42 -10.46 11.86
C VAL A 179 -4.31 -9.61 12.48
N SER A 180 -4.30 -8.29 12.24
CA SER A 180 -3.27 -7.38 12.76
C SER A 180 -3.21 -7.33 14.29
N PHE A 181 -4.32 -7.57 14.99
CA PHE A 181 -4.33 -7.64 16.46
C PHE A 181 -3.53 -8.82 17.02
N HIS A 182 -3.28 -9.86 16.23
CA HIS A 182 -2.47 -11.02 16.63
C HIS A 182 -0.96 -10.79 16.48
N LEU A 183 -0.55 -9.65 15.89
CA LEU A 183 0.84 -9.25 15.85
C LEU A 183 1.37 -8.97 17.26
N VAL A 184 2.65 -9.23 17.47
CA VAL A 184 3.34 -8.97 18.73
C VAL A 184 4.30 -7.81 18.53
N GLU A 185 4.29 -6.85 19.45
CA GLU A 185 5.24 -5.74 19.45
C GLU A 185 6.62 -6.25 19.84
N ILE A 186 7.62 -5.81 19.11
CA ILE A 186 9.02 -6.13 19.39
C ILE A 186 9.67 -4.89 19.97
N LYS A 187 10.16 -5.01 21.20
CA LYS A 187 10.99 -3.97 21.80
C LYS A 187 12.38 -4.06 21.16
N THR A 188 12.75 -3.04 20.42
CA THR A 188 14.12 -2.83 19.96
C THR A 188 14.92 -2.23 21.13
N ASP A 189 16.06 -2.80 21.47
CA ASP A 189 16.94 -2.29 22.55
C ASP A 189 17.61 -0.94 22.21
N GLU A 190 17.37 -0.43 21.03
CA GLU A 190 17.80 0.89 20.64
C GLU A 190 16.97 1.93 21.40
N THR A 191 17.59 2.57 22.39
CA THR A 191 16.99 3.73 23.06
C THR A 191 16.62 4.74 22.00
N PRO A 192 15.33 5.11 21.89
CA PRO A 192 14.94 6.16 20.96
C PRO A 192 15.69 7.42 21.35
N VAL A 193 16.61 7.85 20.51
CA VAL A 193 17.27 9.15 20.69
C VAL A 193 16.14 10.16 20.52
N HIS A 194 15.77 10.82 21.62
CA HIS A 194 14.67 11.77 21.66
C HIS A 194 15.12 13.08 20.97
N TYR A 195 15.18 13.07 19.64
CA TYR A 195 15.17 14.31 18.89
C TYR A 195 13.72 14.76 18.67
N PRO A 196 13.43 16.06 18.72
CA PRO A 196 12.13 16.54 18.29
C PRO A 196 11.93 16.12 16.83
N VAL A 197 10.77 15.48 16.55
CA VAL A 197 10.39 14.86 15.26
C VAL A 197 10.76 15.75 14.05
N GLY A 198 10.60 17.07 14.19
CA GLY A 198 10.97 18.02 13.13
C GLY A 198 12.47 18.09 12.82
N GLN A 199 13.35 17.93 13.82
CA GLN A 199 14.80 17.92 13.59
C GLN A 199 15.23 16.60 12.92
N GLU A 200 14.63 15.50 13.28
CA GLU A 200 14.88 14.20 12.68
C GLU A 200 14.48 14.18 11.20
N ILE A 201 13.30 14.72 10.85
CA ILE A 201 12.88 14.86 9.44
C ILE A 201 13.91 15.70 8.66
N VAL A 202 14.35 16.83 9.21
CA VAL A 202 15.32 17.72 8.54
C VAL A 202 16.65 17.02 8.34
N SER A 203 17.17 16.28 9.33
CA SER A 203 18.44 15.55 9.20
C SER A 203 18.36 14.47 8.13
N VAL A 204 17.28 13.66 8.12
CA VAL A 204 17.06 12.60 7.12
C VAL A 204 16.96 13.19 5.71
N VAL A 205 16.24 14.30 5.53
CA VAL A 205 16.17 14.99 4.23
C VAL A 205 17.55 15.50 3.79
N GLN A 206 18.32 16.10 4.69
CA GLN A 206 19.66 16.61 4.37
C GLN A 206 20.62 15.46 4.01
N GLU A 207 20.64 14.39 4.77
CA GLU A 207 21.48 13.21 4.51
C GLU A 207 21.10 12.55 3.18
N SER A 208 19.80 12.37 2.92
CA SER A 208 19.28 11.83 1.65
C SER A 208 19.67 12.71 0.47
N TRP A 209 19.58 14.03 0.61
CA TRP A 209 19.99 14.96 -0.43
C TRP A 209 21.50 14.90 -0.69
N GLN A 210 22.32 14.88 0.37
CA GLN A 210 23.76 14.73 0.25
C GLN A 210 24.14 13.42 -0.44
N PHE A 211 23.48 12.31 -0.08
CA PHE A 211 23.67 11.02 -0.73
C PHE A 211 23.36 11.08 -2.22
N LEU A 212 22.20 11.65 -2.61
CA LEU A 212 21.80 11.78 -4.02
C LEU A 212 22.77 12.66 -4.82
N VAL A 213 23.33 13.70 -4.23
CA VAL A 213 24.31 14.56 -4.91
C VAL A 213 25.65 13.85 -5.06
N ARG A 214 26.08 13.10 -4.04
CA ARG A 214 27.39 12.45 -3.99
C ARG A 214 27.44 11.17 -4.83
N GLU A 215 26.41 10.33 -4.72
CA GLU A 215 26.37 8.98 -5.31
C GLU A 215 25.66 8.98 -6.67
N LYS A 216 26.39 9.42 -7.72
CA LYS A 216 25.85 9.55 -9.09
C LYS A 216 25.28 8.24 -9.64
N LYS A 217 25.90 7.08 -9.34
CA LYS A 217 25.41 5.77 -9.82
C LYS A 217 24.07 5.41 -9.21
N ALA A 218 23.93 5.56 -7.89
CA ALA A 218 22.68 5.31 -7.17
C ALA A 218 21.57 6.23 -7.69
N ARG A 219 21.85 7.53 -7.80
CA ARG A 219 20.91 8.51 -8.37
C ARG A 219 20.42 8.12 -9.77
N ASN A 220 21.32 7.73 -10.68
CA ASN A 220 20.94 7.37 -12.03
C ASN A 220 20.06 6.11 -12.06
N ILE A 221 20.36 5.10 -11.24
CA ILE A 221 19.53 3.90 -11.10
C ILE A 221 18.15 4.27 -10.55
N MET A 222 18.09 5.13 -9.53
CA MET A 222 16.82 5.59 -8.95
C MET A 222 15.98 6.36 -9.96
N LEU A 223 16.61 7.26 -10.77
CA LEU A 223 15.92 8.02 -11.82
C LEU A 223 15.38 7.10 -12.94
N VAL A 224 16.16 6.12 -13.38
CA VAL A 224 15.71 5.14 -14.39
C VAL A 224 14.54 4.32 -13.85
N ASN A 225 14.64 3.81 -12.63
CA ASN A 225 13.55 3.06 -11.99
C ASN A 225 12.28 3.92 -11.81
N ALA A 226 12.43 5.18 -11.39
CA ALA A 226 11.31 6.10 -11.26
C ALA A 226 10.64 6.37 -12.63
N LEU A 227 11.42 6.54 -13.70
CA LEU A 227 10.89 6.74 -15.04
C LEU A 227 10.14 5.51 -15.55
N ILE A 228 10.72 4.31 -15.38
CA ILE A 228 10.06 3.05 -15.76
C ILE A 228 8.75 2.87 -14.97
N GLY A 229 8.78 3.13 -13.65
CA GLY A 229 7.58 3.08 -12.80
C GLY A 229 6.50 4.06 -13.26
N ALA A 230 6.87 5.31 -13.56
CA ALA A 230 5.94 6.32 -14.04
C ALA A 230 5.29 5.94 -15.38
N VAL A 231 6.09 5.44 -16.33
CA VAL A 231 5.57 4.98 -17.64
C VAL A 231 4.62 3.79 -17.44
N SER A 232 4.98 2.81 -16.61
CA SER A 232 4.13 1.64 -16.30
C SER A 232 2.81 2.06 -15.69
N THR A 233 2.83 2.99 -14.72
CA THR A 233 1.61 3.52 -14.09
C THR A 233 0.72 4.24 -15.10
N LEU A 234 1.29 5.08 -15.96
CA LEU A 234 0.54 5.78 -17.00
C LEU A 234 -0.09 4.81 -18.00
N VAL A 235 0.61 3.78 -18.43
CA VAL A 235 0.07 2.76 -19.35
C VAL A 235 -1.13 2.06 -18.72
N LEU A 236 -1.00 1.59 -17.46
CA LEU A 236 -2.10 0.95 -16.73
C LEU A 236 -3.29 1.89 -16.55
N PHE A 237 -3.05 3.15 -16.20
CA PHE A 237 -4.08 4.17 -16.05
C PHE A 237 -4.87 4.37 -17.34
N PHE A 238 -4.18 4.56 -18.48
CA PHE A 238 -4.86 4.76 -19.76
C PHE A 238 -5.58 3.50 -20.25
N LEU A 239 -5.04 2.31 -20.01
CA LEU A 239 -5.71 1.06 -20.32
C LEU A 239 -7.02 0.93 -19.53
N GLN A 240 -6.99 1.08 -18.22
CA GLN A 240 -8.19 1.01 -17.38
C GLN A 240 -9.24 2.06 -17.76
N ALA A 241 -8.82 3.24 -18.17
CA ALA A 241 -9.70 4.33 -18.55
C ALA A 241 -10.34 4.14 -19.93
N LYS A 242 -9.61 3.56 -20.90
CA LYS A 242 -10.07 3.46 -22.29
C LYS A 242 -10.71 2.12 -22.64
N LEU A 243 -10.28 1.01 -22.05
CA LEU A 243 -10.83 -0.31 -22.36
C LEU A 243 -12.35 -0.41 -22.20
N PRO A 244 -13.00 0.13 -21.15
CA PRO A 244 -14.45 0.12 -21.05
C PRO A 244 -15.17 0.83 -22.19
N LEU A 245 -14.53 1.85 -22.79
CA LEU A 245 -15.09 2.67 -23.87
C LEU A 245 -15.06 1.96 -25.25
N THR A 246 -14.27 0.89 -25.39
CA THR A 246 -14.16 0.12 -26.64
C THR A 246 -15.28 -0.89 -26.86
N GLY A 247 -16.26 -0.97 -25.93
CA GLY A 247 -17.34 -1.96 -25.98
C GLY A 247 -16.88 -3.37 -25.62
N MET A 248 -15.68 -3.53 -25.07
CA MET A 248 -15.15 -4.82 -24.64
C MET A 248 -15.94 -5.36 -23.46
N ASN A 249 -16.21 -6.67 -23.47
CA ASN A 249 -16.88 -7.32 -22.34
C ASN A 249 -16.11 -7.07 -21.03
N SER A 250 -16.80 -6.61 -20.01
CA SER A 250 -16.21 -6.30 -18.68
C SER A 250 -15.43 -7.48 -18.09
N ALA A 251 -15.78 -8.72 -18.43
CA ALA A 251 -15.04 -9.91 -18.02
C ALA A 251 -13.61 -9.99 -18.57
N LEU A 252 -13.32 -9.31 -19.69
CA LEU A 252 -11.99 -9.30 -20.32
C LEU A 252 -11.09 -8.17 -19.82
N LEU A 253 -11.63 -7.21 -19.07
CA LEU A 253 -10.84 -6.05 -18.58
C LEU A 253 -9.73 -6.47 -17.60
N GLY A 254 -10.01 -7.43 -16.72
CA GLY A 254 -9.01 -7.97 -15.80
C GLY A 254 -7.83 -8.63 -16.51
N PRO A 255 -8.07 -9.65 -17.38
CA PRO A 255 -6.99 -10.29 -18.14
C PRO A 255 -6.16 -9.33 -18.98
N VAL A 256 -6.79 -8.37 -19.68
CA VAL A 256 -6.07 -7.41 -20.54
C VAL A 256 -5.25 -6.42 -19.72
N SER A 257 -5.73 -5.97 -18.55
CA SER A 257 -4.95 -5.07 -17.66
C SER A 257 -3.75 -5.78 -17.04
N TYR A 258 -3.78 -7.11 -16.96
CA TYR A 258 -2.73 -7.91 -16.33
C TYR A 258 -1.59 -8.30 -17.29
N THR A 259 -1.82 -8.30 -18.61
CA THR A 259 -0.82 -8.72 -19.61
C THR A 259 0.26 -7.68 -19.89
N HIS A 260 0.27 -6.56 -19.20
CA HIS A 260 1.26 -5.49 -19.24
C HIS A 260 1.88 -5.26 -17.87
#